data_e2346ff2d736b7326bda90233e43d9b4
#
_entry.id   e2346ff2d736b7326bda90233e43d9b4
#
_cell.length_a   1.000
_cell.length_b   1.000
_cell.length_c   1.000
_cell.angle_alpha   90.00
_cell.angle_beta   90.00
_cell.angle_gamma   90.00
#
_symmetry.space_group_name_H-M   'P 1'
#
loop_
_entity.id
_entity.type
_entity.pdbx_description
1 polymer ?
#
loop_
_entity_poly.entity_id
_entity_poly.type
_entity_poly.pdbx_seq_one_letter_code
_entity_poly.pdbx_strand_id
1 'polypeptide(L)'
;MGVAIALIAMLSITDNAQAQRSRSKSVSISNSNGRTRTISHNNGSQKMEIEYEGEIEFTDDDKSIKSISRGGYIYIRKTQFGSRREIIAEPNSDGSVEFEYKIGRKTQEWNQEAEEFLADIILEVIRTTGIGAEGRVERFYSKGGLDAVLEEVDEIRSDYVSQIYLRILLEDQPLDNKELVKIAGYVPRNLDSDHYITEVFKDHSEKFFATDATTEAFLEAIERMDSDHYVSIILKKALDEDLSNAATIKVLQAAEVMDSDHYKTTVFSELLDRRELQDEMIDEIVKLSADIDSDHYATIVLKKALDRPNLSDKAFENLMTAVANIDSDHYTTETFRAMLGAREVSDKVVETIIEKMDYMDSDHYRTVIIKDLFDDRGISSKYFGDLLNTVENIGSDHYSTEILTQILKEQDLDDAGYDKVLDKVAGMDSDHYKVTILKRVLNGSPNNAQLLSILKTAGSIGSDYYKSEVLKGACDMVGDSTDEIKNEFRSVAKTIRSDTYYGRVARCID
;
A
#
# COMPACT_ATOMS: atom_id res chain seq x y z
N MET A 1 1.62 30.20 18.32
CA MET A 1 1.43 30.74 16.95
C MET A 1 0.95 29.57 16.10
N GLY A 2 -0.36 29.38 16.05
CA GLY A 2 -1.00 28.35 15.25
C GLY A 2 -1.33 28.89 13.85
N VAL A 3 -0.83 28.25 12.83
CA VAL A 3 -1.17 28.53 11.45
C VAL A 3 -2.47 27.81 11.14
N ALA A 4 -3.55 28.57 10.99
CA ALA A 4 -4.83 28.06 10.50
C ALA A 4 -4.68 27.82 8.98
N ILE A 5 -4.71 26.56 8.57
CA ILE A 5 -4.82 26.18 7.15
C ILE A 5 -6.29 26.30 6.76
N ALA A 6 -6.61 27.33 5.99
CA ALA A 6 -7.92 27.46 5.37
C ALA A 6 -8.01 26.47 4.20
N LEU A 7 -8.76 25.39 4.36
CA LEU A 7 -9.12 24.49 3.26
C LEU A 7 -10.21 25.20 2.43
N ILE A 8 -9.83 25.76 1.28
CA ILE A 8 -10.79 26.19 0.26
C ILE A 8 -11.09 24.97 -0.60
N ALA A 9 -12.17 24.28 -0.32
CA ALA A 9 -12.71 23.26 -1.20
C ALA A 9 -13.53 23.97 -2.30
N MET A 10 -12.94 24.26 -3.46
CA MET A 10 -13.67 24.59 -4.68
C MET A 10 -14.08 23.25 -5.34
N LEU A 11 -15.27 22.81 -5.11
CA LEU A 11 -15.90 21.74 -5.89
C LEU A 11 -16.61 22.38 -7.10
N SER A 12 -15.96 22.38 -8.26
CA SER A 12 -16.62 22.56 -9.55
C SER A 12 -16.96 21.19 -10.12
N ILE A 13 -18.20 20.76 -9.96
CA ILE A 13 -18.72 19.56 -10.64
C ILE A 13 -19.09 19.98 -12.06
N THR A 14 -18.30 19.52 -13.05
CA THR A 14 -18.68 19.56 -14.46
C THR A 14 -19.13 18.17 -14.87
N ASP A 15 -20.44 17.95 -14.89
CA ASP A 15 -21.03 16.80 -15.56
C ASP A 15 -20.94 16.95 -17.07
N ASN A 16 -20.23 16.04 -17.74
CA ASN A 16 -20.29 15.80 -19.17
C ASN A 16 -20.96 14.45 -19.42
N ALA A 17 -22.27 14.43 -19.56
CA ALA A 17 -22.99 13.37 -20.26
C ALA A 17 -24.28 13.88 -20.87
N GLN A 18 -24.33 13.76 -22.19
CA GLN A 18 -25.48 13.71 -23.11
C GLN A 18 -26.79 14.41 -22.71
N ALA A 19 -27.04 15.52 -23.39
CA ALA A 19 -28.31 16.04 -23.89
C ALA A 19 -29.61 15.69 -23.13
N GLN A 20 -29.77 16.19 -21.95
CA GLN A 20 -30.99 16.78 -21.42
C GLN A 20 -30.59 18.06 -20.73
N ARG A 21 -31.30 19.16 -21.03
CA ARG A 21 -31.05 20.48 -20.42
C ARG A 21 -31.25 20.37 -18.90
N SER A 22 -30.25 19.86 -18.18
CA SER A 22 -30.20 19.91 -16.73
C SER A 22 -29.88 21.33 -16.32
N ARG A 23 -30.78 21.90 -15.57
CA ARG A 23 -30.63 23.19 -14.95
C ARG A 23 -29.60 23.05 -13.82
N SER A 24 -28.36 23.42 -14.05
CA SER A 24 -27.28 23.30 -13.05
C SER A 24 -27.54 24.22 -11.85
N LYS A 25 -27.64 23.63 -10.65
CA LYS A 25 -27.60 24.35 -9.38
C LYS A 25 -26.16 24.23 -8.88
N SER A 26 -25.49 25.34 -8.61
CA SER A 26 -24.19 25.38 -7.95
C SER A 26 -24.33 25.88 -6.53
N VAL A 27 -23.69 25.19 -5.58
CA VAL A 27 -23.64 25.59 -4.17
C VAL A 27 -22.17 25.75 -3.77
N SER A 28 -21.83 26.86 -3.11
CA SER A 28 -20.52 27.08 -2.51
C SER A 28 -20.69 27.40 -1.02
N ILE A 29 -19.93 26.72 -0.17
CA ILE A 29 -19.94 26.91 1.28
C ILE A 29 -18.56 27.38 1.70
N SER A 30 -18.50 28.39 2.56
CA SER A 30 -17.26 28.89 3.16
C SER A 30 -17.45 29.19 4.63
N ASN A 31 -16.50 28.75 5.46
CA ASN A 31 -16.47 29.00 6.89
C ASN A 31 -15.29 29.90 7.23
N SER A 32 -15.52 30.97 7.96
CA SER A 32 -14.46 31.88 8.41
C SER A 32 -14.84 32.55 9.72
N ASN A 33 -14.02 32.43 10.75
CA ASN A 33 -14.18 33.05 12.07
C ASN A 33 -15.54 32.79 12.73
N GLY A 34 -16.02 31.54 12.66
CA GLY A 34 -17.34 31.16 13.24
C GLY A 34 -18.55 31.50 12.38
N ARG A 35 -18.36 32.12 11.20
CA ARG A 35 -19.41 32.45 10.24
C ARG A 35 -19.44 31.45 9.11
N THR A 36 -20.61 30.93 8.80
CA THR A 36 -20.83 30.11 7.63
C THR A 36 -21.59 30.91 6.56
N ARG A 37 -21.02 30.96 5.34
CA ARG A 37 -21.65 31.58 4.17
C ARG A 37 -21.88 30.55 3.10
N THR A 38 -23.13 30.43 2.65
CA THR A 38 -23.53 29.55 1.54
C THR A 38 -24.11 30.38 0.42
N ILE A 39 -23.69 30.14 -0.80
CA ILE A 39 -24.23 30.79 -1.99
C ILE A 39 -24.72 29.67 -2.91
N SER A 40 -26.00 29.70 -3.24
CA SER A 40 -26.58 28.77 -4.21
C SER A 40 -27.14 29.54 -5.42
N HIS A 41 -26.89 28.99 -6.60
CA HIS A 41 -27.41 29.50 -7.86
C HIS A 41 -28.31 28.44 -8.51
N ASN A 42 -29.48 28.86 -8.98
CA ASN A 42 -30.38 28.00 -9.72
C ASN A 42 -30.68 28.62 -11.08
N ASN A 43 -30.21 28.04 -12.17
CA ASN A 43 -30.49 28.38 -13.59
C ASN A 43 -30.11 29.83 -14.01
N GLY A 44 -29.22 30.50 -13.31
CA GLY A 44 -28.93 31.90 -13.59
C GLY A 44 -30.04 32.91 -13.32
N SER A 45 -31.23 32.46 -12.94
CA SER A 45 -32.42 33.31 -12.65
C SER A 45 -32.69 33.46 -11.16
N GLN A 46 -32.17 32.56 -10.34
CA GLN A 46 -32.32 32.58 -8.88
C GLN A 46 -30.97 32.48 -8.20
N LYS A 47 -30.78 33.30 -7.16
CA LYS A 47 -29.61 33.25 -6.29
C LYS A 47 -30.07 33.34 -4.85
N MET A 48 -29.61 32.44 -3.99
CA MET A 48 -29.78 32.50 -2.55
C MET A 48 -28.41 32.65 -1.90
N GLU A 49 -28.29 33.59 -0.98
CA GLU A 49 -27.15 33.81 -0.12
C GLU A 49 -27.60 33.65 1.31
N ILE A 50 -26.95 32.80 2.07
CA ILE A 50 -27.22 32.54 3.48
C ILE A 50 -25.92 32.75 4.23
N GLU A 51 -25.96 33.55 5.28
CA GLU A 51 -24.83 33.74 6.17
C GLU A 51 -25.34 33.63 7.61
N TYR A 52 -24.68 32.86 8.45
CA TYR A 52 -25.07 32.66 9.81
C TYR A 52 -23.88 32.45 10.75
N GLU A 53 -24.13 32.72 12.03
CA GLU A 53 -23.20 32.46 13.13
C GLU A 53 -24.01 31.97 14.36
N GLY A 54 -23.47 31.00 15.08
CA GLY A 54 -24.12 30.42 16.25
C GLY A 54 -25.10 29.29 15.93
N GLU A 55 -25.74 28.76 16.98
CA GLU A 55 -26.73 27.70 16.92
C GLU A 55 -28.11 28.28 16.61
N ILE A 56 -28.81 27.67 15.69
CA ILE A 56 -30.13 28.13 15.21
C ILE A 56 -31.09 26.95 15.24
N GLU A 57 -32.17 27.10 15.99
CA GLU A 57 -33.28 26.16 16.03
C GLU A 57 -34.49 26.67 15.22
N PHE A 58 -35.15 25.76 14.54
CA PHE A 58 -36.38 26.07 13.79
C PHE A 58 -37.63 25.61 14.55
N THR A 59 -38.78 26.18 14.21
CA THR A 59 -40.05 25.73 14.71
C THR A 59 -40.36 24.31 14.22
N ASP A 60 -41.20 23.58 14.97
CA ASP A 60 -41.54 22.17 14.67
C ASP A 60 -42.24 21.95 13.31
N ASP A 61 -42.82 23.01 12.75
CA ASP A 61 -43.45 23.02 11.43
C ASP A 61 -42.50 23.51 10.32
N ASP A 62 -41.23 23.78 10.65
CA ASP A 62 -40.18 24.28 9.74
C ASP A 62 -40.59 25.57 8.98
N LYS A 63 -41.35 26.44 9.61
CA LYS A 63 -41.81 27.69 9.01
C LYS A 63 -41.18 28.95 9.55
N SER A 64 -40.53 28.87 10.70
CA SER A 64 -39.89 30.01 11.36
C SER A 64 -38.67 29.59 12.17
N ILE A 65 -37.92 30.57 12.66
CA ILE A 65 -36.79 30.39 13.57
C ILE A 65 -37.32 30.45 15.00
N LYS A 66 -37.09 29.41 15.77
CA LYS A 66 -37.49 29.26 17.17
C LYS A 66 -36.54 29.97 18.12
N SER A 67 -35.22 29.76 17.94
CA SER A 67 -34.20 30.38 18.77
C SER A 67 -32.89 30.55 17.99
N ILE A 68 -32.07 31.49 18.42
CA ILE A 68 -30.70 31.75 17.98
C ILE A 68 -29.85 31.93 19.24
N SER A 69 -28.68 31.28 19.29
CA SER A 69 -27.75 31.43 20.40
C SER A 69 -27.26 32.88 20.55
N ARG A 70 -26.90 33.26 21.76
CA ARG A 70 -26.49 34.66 22.09
C ARG A 70 -25.30 35.10 21.24
N GLY A 71 -25.47 36.21 20.51
CA GLY A 71 -24.45 36.77 19.62
C GLY A 71 -24.44 36.12 18.21
N GLY A 72 -25.30 35.12 17.99
CA GLY A 72 -25.52 34.53 16.67
C GLY A 72 -26.47 35.40 15.82
N TYR A 73 -26.59 35.05 14.55
CA TYR A 73 -27.53 35.66 13.62
C TYR A 73 -27.71 34.75 12.41
N ILE A 74 -28.76 35.02 11.64
CA ILE A 74 -28.89 34.47 10.29
C ILE A 74 -29.31 35.60 9.33
N TYR A 75 -28.64 35.65 8.20
CA TYR A 75 -28.94 36.51 7.07
C TYR A 75 -29.28 35.63 5.86
N ILE A 76 -30.46 35.84 5.30
CA ILE A 76 -30.94 35.14 4.11
C ILE A 76 -31.29 36.18 3.04
N ARG A 77 -30.72 36.03 1.85
CA ARG A 77 -31.00 36.85 0.67
C ARG A 77 -31.46 35.94 -0.48
N LYS A 78 -32.64 36.16 -0.97
CA LYS A 78 -33.10 35.51 -2.19
C LYS A 78 -33.29 36.56 -3.29
N THR A 79 -32.63 36.36 -4.44
CA THR A 79 -32.78 37.17 -5.63
C THR A 79 -33.41 36.30 -6.72
N GLN A 80 -34.57 36.72 -7.25
CA GLN A 80 -35.29 35.99 -8.26
C GLN A 80 -35.83 36.97 -9.30
N PHE A 81 -35.54 36.75 -10.58
CA PHE A 81 -35.95 37.63 -11.71
C PHE A 81 -35.63 39.12 -11.47
N GLY A 82 -34.51 39.41 -10.81
CA GLY A 82 -34.09 40.76 -10.46
C GLY A 82 -34.74 41.39 -9.21
N SER A 83 -35.72 40.71 -8.62
CA SER A 83 -36.30 41.10 -7.32
C SER A 83 -35.46 40.51 -6.19
N ARG A 84 -35.07 41.33 -5.21
CA ARG A 84 -34.28 40.97 -4.08
C ARG A 84 -35.09 41.11 -2.81
N ARG A 85 -35.17 40.01 -2.02
CA ARG A 85 -35.76 39.99 -0.67
C ARG A 85 -34.72 39.50 0.30
N GLU A 86 -34.70 40.06 1.53
CA GLU A 86 -33.77 39.71 2.58
C GLU A 86 -34.48 39.59 3.90
N ILE A 87 -34.06 38.60 4.70
CA ILE A 87 -34.40 38.43 6.11
C ILE A 87 -33.13 38.42 6.91
N ILE A 88 -33.11 39.15 8.01
CA ILE A 88 -32.10 39.10 9.05
C ILE A 88 -32.85 38.71 10.33
N ALA A 89 -32.29 37.72 11.06
CA ALA A 89 -32.85 37.34 12.35
C ALA A 89 -31.70 37.30 13.37
N GLU A 90 -31.96 37.93 14.55
CA GLU A 90 -31.02 38.05 15.63
C GLU A 90 -31.72 37.77 16.98
N PRO A 91 -31.02 37.24 18.01
CA PRO A 91 -31.62 36.99 19.31
C PRO A 91 -31.74 38.30 20.11
N ASN A 92 -32.89 38.52 20.70
CA ASN A 92 -33.08 39.53 21.73
C ASN A 92 -32.50 39.14 23.09
N SER A 93 -32.41 40.09 23.98
CA SER A 93 -31.91 39.87 25.34
C SER A 93 -32.79 38.94 26.20
N ASP A 94 -34.08 38.81 25.85
CA ASP A 94 -35.05 37.92 26.50
C ASP A 94 -35.12 36.51 25.88
N GLY A 95 -34.32 36.25 24.81
CA GLY A 95 -34.30 34.98 24.12
C GLY A 95 -35.28 34.84 22.96
N SER A 96 -36.13 35.88 22.75
CA SER A 96 -36.96 35.95 21.55
C SER A 96 -36.09 36.27 20.30
N VAL A 97 -36.64 35.99 19.10
CA VAL A 97 -35.96 36.31 17.83
C VAL A 97 -36.55 37.59 17.25
N GLU A 98 -35.68 38.56 16.97
CA GLU A 98 -36.04 39.77 16.23
C GLU A 98 -35.81 39.55 14.76
N PHE A 99 -36.77 39.96 13.90
CA PHE A 99 -36.69 39.82 12.45
C PHE A 99 -36.69 41.19 11.76
N GLU A 100 -35.81 41.35 10.79
CA GLU A 100 -35.83 42.47 9.86
C GLU A 100 -36.09 41.94 8.43
N TYR A 101 -37.06 42.53 7.74
CA TYR A 101 -37.39 42.17 6.36
C TYR A 101 -37.12 43.33 5.41
N LYS A 102 -36.50 43.05 4.26
CA LYS A 102 -36.18 44.04 3.22
C LYS A 102 -36.61 43.61 1.83
N ILE A 103 -37.17 44.55 1.08
CA ILE A 103 -37.41 44.39 -0.35
C ILE A 103 -36.54 45.41 -1.12
N GLY A 104 -35.60 44.90 -1.92
CA GLY A 104 -34.58 45.71 -2.54
C GLY A 104 -33.64 46.32 -1.51
N ARG A 105 -33.68 47.65 -1.32
CA ARG A 105 -32.88 48.40 -0.34
C ARG A 105 -33.68 48.99 0.80
N LYS A 106 -35.00 48.70 0.84
CA LYS A 106 -35.93 49.31 1.82
C LYS A 106 -36.33 48.28 2.87
N THR A 107 -36.18 48.62 4.12
CA THR A 107 -36.76 47.88 5.25
C THR A 107 -38.26 48.02 5.17
N GLN A 108 -38.95 46.89 5.43
CA GLN A 108 -40.41 46.78 5.48
C GLN A 108 -40.81 46.41 6.92
N GLU A 109 -42.05 46.67 7.29
CA GLU A 109 -42.61 46.16 8.54
C GLU A 109 -42.67 44.64 8.50
N TRP A 110 -42.37 43.99 9.66
CA TRP A 110 -42.59 42.55 9.82
C TRP A 110 -44.06 42.28 9.87
N ASN A 111 -44.62 41.72 8.84
CA ASN A 111 -46.03 41.49 8.64
C ASN A 111 -46.28 40.08 8.03
N GLN A 112 -47.49 39.75 7.75
CA GLN A 112 -47.88 38.45 7.17
C GLN A 112 -47.14 38.12 5.87
N GLU A 113 -46.82 39.11 4.99
CA GLU A 113 -46.06 38.89 3.78
C GLU A 113 -44.62 38.45 4.11
N ALA A 114 -44.00 39.03 5.14
CA ALA A 114 -42.66 38.67 5.59
C ALA A 114 -42.62 37.26 6.22
N GLU A 115 -43.65 36.92 7.01
CA GLU A 115 -43.82 35.59 7.61
C GLU A 115 -44.02 34.51 6.54
N GLU A 116 -44.91 34.74 5.56
CA GLU A 116 -45.12 33.84 4.43
C GLU A 116 -43.87 33.66 3.59
N PHE A 117 -43.10 34.74 3.34
CA PHE A 117 -41.84 34.64 2.64
C PHE A 117 -40.80 33.84 3.41
N LEU A 118 -40.66 34.01 4.73
CA LEU A 118 -39.78 33.17 5.56
C LEU A 118 -40.22 31.71 5.48
N ALA A 119 -41.50 31.41 5.67
CA ALA A 119 -42.02 30.05 5.63
C ALA A 119 -41.78 29.37 4.27
N ASP A 120 -41.82 30.10 3.17
CA ASP A 120 -41.60 29.59 1.82
C ASP A 120 -40.12 29.26 1.54
N ILE A 121 -39.17 29.93 2.24
CA ILE A 121 -37.75 29.76 1.95
C ILE A 121 -37.04 28.92 3.00
N ILE A 122 -37.57 28.73 4.20
CA ILE A 122 -36.86 28.15 5.34
C ILE A 122 -36.43 26.71 5.06
N LEU A 123 -37.28 25.89 4.45
CA LEU A 123 -36.91 24.52 4.06
C LEU A 123 -35.75 24.49 3.03
N GLU A 124 -35.77 25.43 2.07
CA GLU A 124 -34.64 25.54 1.13
C GLU A 124 -33.32 25.93 1.84
N VAL A 125 -33.41 26.82 2.85
CA VAL A 125 -32.28 27.21 3.71
C VAL A 125 -31.74 25.99 4.43
N ILE A 126 -32.58 25.28 5.15
CA ILE A 126 -32.21 24.10 5.96
C ILE A 126 -31.59 23.02 5.07
N ARG A 127 -32.27 22.62 4.00
CA ARG A 127 -31.83 21.55 3.06
C ARG A 127 -30.59 21.96 2.23
N THR A 128 -30.22 23.23 2.22
CA THR A 128 -29.00 23.72 1.52
C THR A 128 -27.81 23.86 2.45
N THR A 129 -28.03 24.11 3.73
CA THR A 129 -26.99 24.44 4.70
C THR A 129 -26.77 23.36 5.77
N GLY A 130 -27.79 22.56 6.08
CA GLY A 130 -27.77 21.63 7.22
C GLY A 130 -27.96 22.30 8.58
N ILE A 131 -28.27 23.61 8.63
CA ILE A 131 -28.55 24.31 9.87
C ILE A 131 -29.71 23.65 10.61
N GLY A 132 -29.57 23.40 11.92
CA GLY A 132 -30.60 22.80 12.74
C GLY A 132 -30.86 21.31 12.46
N ALA A 133 -29.93 20.61 11.82
CA ALA A 133 -30.07 19.18 11.50
C ALA A 133 -30.26 18.31 12.74
N GLU A 134 -29.55 18.59 13.86
CA GLU A 134 -29.66 17.82 15.10
C GLU A 134 -31.10 17.76 15.63
N GLY A 135 -31.71 18.91 15.88
CA GLY A 135 -33.09 18.95 16.35
C GLY A 135 -34.10 18.38 15.36
N ARG A 136 -33.81 18.42 14.06
CA ARG A 136 -34.68 17.83 13.02
C ARG A 136 -34.55 16.31 12.99
N VAL A 137 -33.33 15.75 13.04
CA VAL A 137 -33.12 14.30 13.12
C VAL A 137 -33.82 13.74 14.37
N GLU A 138 -33.60 14.34 15.55
CA GLU A 138 -34.24 13.94 16.78
C GLU A 138 -35.81 13.96 16.64
N ARG A 139 -36.35 15.04 16.06
CA ARG A 139 -37.80 15.21 15.86
C ARG A 139 -38.36 14.18 14.87
N PHE A 140 -37.70 13.94 13.74
CA PHE A 140 -38.19 12.96 12.76
C PHE A 140 -38.08 11.54 13.31
N TYR A 141 -36.92 11.20 13.93
CA TYR A 141 -36.74 9.88 14.52
C TYR A 141 -37.78 9.60 15.63
N SER A 142 -38.04 10.56 16.52
CA SER A 142 -39.08 10.41 17.58
C SER A 142 -40.51 10.23 17.05
N LYS A 143 -40.81 10.78 15.87
CA LYS A 143 -42.14 10.72 15.27
C LYS A 143 -42.39 9.49 14.40
N GLY A 144 -41.36 9.01 13.69
CA GLY A 144 -41.54 7.95 12.70
C GLY A 144 -40.31 7.03 12.55
N GLY A 145 -39.38 7.07 13.51
CA GLY A 145 -38.20 6.25 13.51
C GLY A 145 -37.25 6.56 12.34
N LEU A 146 -36.40 5.59 11.99
CA LEU A 146 -35.44 5.68 10.89
C LEU A 146 -36.11 6.14 9.58
N ASP A 147 -37.27 5.59 9.25
CA ASP A 147 -37.92 5.86 7.96
C ASP A 147 -38.23 7.33 7.75
N ALA A 148 -38.72 8.02 8.79
CA ALA A 148 -39.03 9.44 8.70
C ALA A 148 -37.77 10.31 8.51
N VAL A 149 -36.61 9.89 9.05
CA VAL A 149 -35.36 10.60 8.81
C VAL A 149 -34.88 10.38 7.38
N LEU A 150 -34.95 9.14 6.87
CA LEU A 150 -34.53 8.84 5.50
C LEU A 150 -35.43 9.51 4.45
N GLU A 151 -36.73 9.61 4.71
CA GLU A 151 -37.66 10.37 3.85
C GLU A 151 -37.30 11.86 3.77
N GLU A 152 -36.82 12.47 4.86
CA GLU A 152 -36.31 13.86 4.81
C GLU A 152 -35.00 13.92 4.05
N VAL A 153 -34.08 12.93 4.22
CA VAL A 153 -32.80 12.87 3.49
C VAL A 153 -33.06 12.75 1.97
N ASP A 154 -34.06 12.00 1.52
CA ASP A 154 -34.46 11.87 0.11
C ASP A 154 -34.85 13.23 -0.51
N GLU A 155 -35.35 14.16 0.29
CA GLU A 155 -35.68 15.51 -0.14
C GLU A 155 -34.46 16.46 -0.21
N ILE A 156 -33.32 16.06 0.38
CA ILE A 156 -32.06 16.82 0.39
C ILE A 156 -31.26 16.47 -0.88
N ARG A 157 -30.89 17.50 -1.63
CA ARG A 157 -30.14 17.32 -2.92
C ARG A 157 -28.62 17.43 -2.77
N SER A 158 -28.15 17.74 -1.59
CA SER A 158 -26.76 18.00 -1.32
C SER A 158 -26.17 16.86 -0.48
N ASP A 159 -25.24 16.08 -1.02
CA ASP A 159 -24.55 15.02 -0.29
C ASP A 159 -23.89 15.56 1.00
N TYR A 160 -23.39 16.80 0.93
CA TYR A 160 -22.85 17.49 2.11
C TYR A 160 -23.90 17.62 3.23
N VAL A 161 -25.14 17.95 2.92
CA VAL A 161 -26.20 18.07 3.94
C VAL A 161 -26.74 16.69 4.31
N SER A 162 -26.92 15.80 3.34
CA SER A 162 -27.37 14.41 3.58
C SER A 162 -26.43 13.68 4.54
N GLN A 163 -25.11 13.82 4.37
CA GLN A 163 -24.15 13.18 5.28
C GLN A 163 -24.26 13.77 6.71
N ILE A 164 -24.59 15.05 6.88
CA ILE A 164 -24.79 15.64 8.22
C ILE A 164 -25.95 14.92 8.95
N TYR A 165 -27.10 14.75 8.26
CA TYR A 165 -28.24 14.05 8.83
C TYR A 165 -27.93 12.59 9.16
N LEU A 166 -27.26 11.88 8.26
CA LEU A 166 -26.92 10.47 8.44
C LEU A 166 -25.89 10.27 9.56
N ARG A 167 -24.92 11.17 9.71
CA ARG A 167 -23.98 11.14 10.85
C ARG A 167 -24.70 11.36 12.17
N ILE A 168 -25.51 12.41 12.29
CA ILE A 168 -26.31 12.67 13.50
C ILE A 168 -27.20 11.48 13.83
N LEU A 169 -27.81 10.87 12.83
CA LEU A 169 -28.62 9.66 13.00
C LEU A 169 -27.79 8.50 13.59
N LEU A 170 -26.59 8.27 13.07
CA LEU A 170 -25.69 7.24 13.58
C LEU A 170 -25.14 7.60 14.98
N GLU A 171 -24.86 8.86 15.25
CA GLU A 171 -24.26 9.33 16.50
C GLU A 171 -25.26 9.30 17.66
N ASP A 172 -26.44 9.91 17.46
CA ASP A 172 -27.32 10.29 18.56
C ASP A 172 -28.53 9.35 18.75
N GLN A 173 -28.88 8.51 17.73
CA GLN A 173 -30.10 7.72 17.83
C GLN A 173 -29.81 6.28 18.27
N PRO A 174 -30.72 5.65 19.06
CA PRO A 174 -30.56 4.28 19.55
C PRO A 174 -30.98 3.26 18.46
N LEU A 175 -30.14 3.13 17.44
CA LEU A 175 -30.40 2.28 16.27
C LEU A 175 -30.28 0.79 16.61
N ASP A 176 -31.22 -0.01 16.14
CA ASP A 176 -31.11 -1.46 16.19
C ASP A 176 -30.34 -2.04 14.98
N ASN A 177 -30.01 -3.34 15.02
CA ASN A 177 -29.25 -3.99 13.96
C ASN A 177 -29.97 -3.97 12.58
N LYS A 178 -31.30 -3.95 12.55
CA LYS A 178 -32.06 -3.87 11.29
C LYS A 178 -31.99 -2.48 10.69
N GLU A 179 -32.02 -1.47 11.55
CA GLU A 179 -31.85 -0.08 11.15
C GLU A 179 -30.44 0.16 10.63
N LEU A 180 -29.39 -0.40 11.28
CA LEU A 180 -28.02 -0.32 10.79
C LEU A 180 -27.85 -1.00 9.43
N VAL A 181 -28.40 -2.19 9.21
CA VAL A 181 -28.41 -2.85 7.89
C VAL A 181 -29.10 -1.98 6.83
N LYS A 182 -30.21 -1.33 7.19
CA LYS A 182 -30.93 -0.43 6.28
C LYS A 182 -30.12 0.82 5.95
N ILE A 183 -29.46 1.44 6.94
CA ILE A 183 -28.59 2.60 6.75
C ILE A 183 -27.41 2.23 5.84
N ALA A 184 -26.72 1.11 6.10
CA ALA A 184 -25.62 0.63 5.28
C ALA A 184 -26.03 0.50 3.79
N GLY A 185 -27.19 -0.13 3.53
CA GLY A 185 -27.68 -0.25 2.16
C GLY A 185 -28.22 1.05 1.55
N TYR A 186 -28.62 2.02 2.37
CA TYR A 186 -29.15 3.30 1.93
C TYR A 186 -28.06 4.29 1.49
N VAL A 187 -26.99 4.42 2.30
CA VAL A 187 -25.94 5.43 2.12
C VAL A 187 -25.33 5.43 0.71
N PRO A 188 -24.78 4.31 0.17
CA PRO A 188 -24.12 4.33 -1.14
C PRO A 188 -25.09 4.35 -2.33
N ARG A 189 -26.41 4.31 -2.08
CA ARG A 189 -27.43 4.44 -3.14
C ARG A 189 -27.94 5.85 -3.28
N ASN A 190 -27.78 6.67 -2.24
CA ASN A 190 -28.37 8.00 -2.15
C ASN A 190 -27.35 9.13 -2.03
N LEU A 191 -26.08 8.81 -1.79
CA LEU A 191 -24.94 9.72 -1.88
C LEU A 191 -24.09 9.34 -3.10
N ASP A 192 -23.83 10.30 -3.97
CA ASP A 192 -23.01 10.10 -5.17
C ASP A 192 -21.50 10.22 -4.89
N SER A 193 -21.14 10.91 -3.79
CA SER A 193 -19.75 11.22 -3.47
C SER A 193 -19.17 10.26 -2.44
N ASP A 194 -18.13 9.50 -2.83
CA ASP A 194 -17.36 8.61 -1.93
C ASP A 194 -16.78 9.36 -0.73
N HIS A 195 -16.44 10.63 -0.91
CA HIS A 195 -16.01 11.48 0.20
C HIS A 195 -17.07 11.58 1.29
N TYR A 196 -18.32 11.86 0.90
CA TYR A 196 -19.40 11.99 1.89
C TYR A 196 -19.88 10.65 2.44
N ILE A 197 -19.82 9.57 1.65
CA ILE A 197 -20.01 8.20 2.16
C ILE A 197 -18.99 7.90 3.25
N THR A 198 -17.71 8.25 3.01
CA THR A 198 -16.64 8.10 4.00
C THR A 198 -16.91 8.90 5.26
N GLU A 199 -17.38 10.16 5.12
CA GLU A 199 -17.72 11.01 6.28
C GLU A 199 -18.86 10.42 7.13
N VAL A 200 -19.78 9.66 6.52
CA VAL A 200 -20.84 8.95 7.25
C VAL A 200 -20.29 7.76 8.04
N PHE A 201 -19.41 6.96 7.44
CA PHE A 201 -19.04 5.65 8.01
C PHE A 201 -17.79 5.66 8.87
N LYS A 202 -16.78 6.49 8.56
CA LYS A 202 -15.42 6.38 9.15
C LYS A 202 -15.35 6.47 10.67
N ASP A 203 -16.23 7.27 11.27
CA ASP A 203 -16.24 7.52 12.72
C ASP A 203 -17.31 6.71 13.45
N HIS A 204 -18.05 5.84 12.74
CA HIS A 204 -19.14 5.01 13.27
C HIS A 204 -19.07 3.56 12.82
N SER A 205 -17.93 3.13 12.26
CA SER A 205 -17.74 1.77 11.72
C SER A 205 -17.94 0.69 12.77
N GLU A 206 -17.58 0.95 14.04
CA GLU A 206 -17.72 0.03 15.18
C GLU A 206 -19.16 -0.47 15.38
N LYS A 207 -20.15 0.36 15.06
CA LYS A 207 -21.58 0.01 15.20
C LYS A 207 -22.00 -1.14 14.28
N PHE A 208 -21.31 -1.29 13.16
CA PHE A 208 -21.63 -2.30 12.15
C PHE A 208 -20.99 -3.66 12.40
N PHE A 209 -20.02 -3.76 13.34
CA PHE A 209 -19.35 -5.03 13.64
C PHE A 209 -19.99 -5.82 14.79
N ALA A 210 -21.17 -5.40 15.27
CA ALA A 210 -21.86 -6.08 16.36
C ALA A 210 -22.46 -7.45 15.98
N THR A 211 -22.83 -7.66 14.70
CA THR A 211 -23.39 -8.91 14.17
C THR A 211 -22.91 -9.16 12.74
N ASP A 212 -22.93 -10.44 12.32
CA ASP A 212 -22.58 -10.80 10.94
C ASP A 212 -23.43 -10.05 9.89
N ALA A 213 -24.72 -9.90 10.14
CA ALA A 213 -25.63 -9.21 9.20
C ALA A 213 -25.30 -7.72 9.03
N THR A 214 -24.95 -7.02 10.11
CA THR A 214 -24.54 -5.61 10.04
C THR A 214 -23.17 -5.48 9.40
N THR A 215 -22.24 -6.38 9.69
CA THR A 215 -20.90 -6.43 9.06
C THR A 215 -20.99 -6.64 7.55
N GLU A 216 -21.77 -7.62 7.11
CA GLU A 216 -21.98 -7.90 5.69
C GLU A 216 -22.59 -6.71 4.97
N ALA A 217 -23.66 -6.12 5.50
CA ALA A 217 -24.30 -4.95 4.90
C ALA A 217 -23.37 -3.75 4.80
N PHE A 218 -22.50 -3.55 5.81
CA PHE A 218 -21.53 -2.47 5.83
C PHE A 218 -20.42 -2.69 4.78
N LEU A 219 -19.88 -3.90 4.68
CA LEU A 219 -18.84 -4.21 3.69
C LEU A 219 -19.39 -4.17 2.27
N GLU A 220 -20.62 -4.68 2.02
CA GLU A 220 -21.31 -4.51 0.74
C GLU A 220 -21.56 -3.03 0.37
N ALA A 221 -21.76 -2.17 1.36
CA ALA A 221 -21.89 -0.73 1.13
C ALA A 221 -20.57 -0.10 0.66
N ILE A 222 -19.43 -0.51 1.26
CA ILE A 222 -18.10 -0.04 0.91
C ILE A 222 -17.68 -0.53 -0.48
N GLU A 223 -17.99 -1.78 -0.84
CA GLU A 223 -17.72 -2.37 -2.15
C GLU A 223 -18.43 -1.64 -3.32
N ARG A 224 -19.43 -0.81 -3.03
CA ARG A 224 -20.12 0.02 -4.03
C ARG A 224 -19.44 1.35 -4.31
N MET A 225 -18.42 1.70 -3.54
CA MET A 225 -17.65 2.93 -3.72
C MET A 225 -16.69 2.74 -4.90
N ASP A 226 -16.52 3.79 -5.70
CA ASP A 226 -15.63 3.76 -6.87
C ASP A 226 -14.17 4.04 -6.52
N SER A 227 -13.91 4.67 -5.37
CA SER A 227 -12.59 5.15 -5.00
C SER A 227 -11.93 4.32 -3.90
N ASP A 228 -10.91 3.53 -4.25
CA ASP A 228 -10.08 2.77 -3.31
C ASP A 228 -9.44 3.63 -2.22
N HIS A 229 -9.15 4.91 -2.52
CA HIS A 229 -8.66 5.84 -1.52
C HIS A 229 -9.63 5.98 -0.34
N TYR A 230 -10.91 6.23 -0.65
CA TYR A 230 -11.92 6.41 0.38
C TYR A 230 -12.29 5.09 1.07
N VAL A 231 -12.35 3.99 0.32
CA VAL A 231 -12.51 2.63 0.88
C VAL A 231 -11.41 2.35 1.89
N SER A 232 -10.15 2.60 1.54
CA SER A 232 -9.01 2.36 2.43
C SER A 232 -9.07 3.17 3.73
N ILE A 233 -9.60 4.40 3.70
CA ILE A 233 -9.81 5.21 4.90
C ILE A 233 -10.80 4.54 5.85
N ILE A 234 -11.94 4.06 5.33
CA ILE A 234 -12.98 3.41 6.14
C ILE A 234 -12.45 2.10 6.72
N LEU A 235 -11.82 1.25 5.90
CA LEU A 235 -11.29 -0.04 6.34
C LEU A 235 -10.20 0.11 7.40
N LYS A 236 -9.30 1.09 7.26
CA LYS A 236 -8.28 1.37 8.28
C LYS A 236 -8.90 1.84 9.58
N LYS A 237 -9.90 2.71 9.53
CA LYS A 237 -10.65 3.12 10.71
C LYS A 237 -11.37 1.95 11.38
N ALA A 238 -11.98 1.07 10.59
CA ALA A 238 -12.56 -0.17 11.11
C ALA A 238 -11.52 -1.05 11.81
N LEU A 239 -10.33 -1.16 11.25
CA LEU A 239 -9.23 -1.90 11.87
C LEU A 239 -8.70 -1.25 13.15
N ASP A 240 -8.88 0.04 13.40
CA ASP A 240 -8.54 0.69 14.68
C ASP A 240 -9.43 0.23 15.85
N GLU A 241 -10.58 -0.37 15.56
CA GLU A 241 -11.52 -0.87 16.55
C GLU A 241 -11.14 -2.26 17.08
N ASP A 242 -11.69 -2.64 18.23
CA ASP A 242 -11.48 -3.98 18.84
C ASP A 242 -12.38 -5.03 18.16
N LEU A 243 -12.03 -5.39 16.94
CA LEU A 243 -12.77 -6.35 16.14
C LEU A 243 -12.49 -7.80 16.56
N SER A 244 -13.49 -8.67 16.42
CA SER A 244 -13.26 -10.11 16.47
C SER A 244 -12.38 -10.56 15.29
N ASN A 245 -11.65 -11.69 15.45
CA ASN A 245 -10.85 -12.24 14.35
C ASN A 245 -11.67 -12.45 13.06
N ALA A 246 -12.89 -12.94 13.19
CA ALA A 246 -13.78 -13.13 12.04
C ALA A 246 -14.13 -11.81 11.33
N ALA A 247 -14.40 -10.75 12.09
CA ALA A 247 -14.66 -9.43 11.52
C ALA A 247 -13.40 -8.84 10.86
N THR A 248 -12.24 -9.00 11.49
CA THR A 248 -10.95 -8.57 10.93
C THR A 248 -10.66 -9.25 9.58
N ILE A 249 -10.90 -10.56 9.48
CA ILE A 249 -10.74 -11.31 8.21
C ILE A 249 -11.69 -10.75 7.15
N LYS A 250 -12.95 -10.49 7.47
CA LYS A 250 -13.90 -9.89 6.52
C LYS A 250 -13.45 -8.50 6.04
N VAL A 251 -12.87 -7.68 6.93
CA VAL A 251 -12.29 -6.37 6.55
C VAL A 251 -11.09 -6.54 5.61
N LEU A 252 -10.22 -7.53 5.86
CA LEU A 252 -9.10 -7.83 4.95
C LEU A 252 -9.58 -8.30 3.58
N GLN A 253 -10.62 -9.16 3.54
CA GLN A 253 -11.23 -9.62 2.29
C GLN A 253 -11.88 -8.47 1.51
N ALA A 254 -12.52 -7.53 2.21
CA ALA A 254 -13.01 -6.31 1.57
C ALA A 254 -11.89 -5.42 0.99
N ALA A 255 -10.68 -5.48 1.56
CA ALA A 255 -9.52 -4.80 0.97
C ALA A 255 -8.99 -5.50 -0.28
N GLU A 256 -9.18 -6.81 -0.43
CA GLU A 256 -8.75 -7.59 -1.59
C GLU A 256 -9.42 -7.14 -2.89
N VAL A 257 -10.70 -6.74 -2.83
CA VAL A 257 -11.48 -6.34 -4.02
C VAL A 257 -11.12 -4.95 -4.56
N MET A 258 -10.31 -4.16 -3.85
CA MET A 258 -9.80 -2.88 -4.38
C MET A 258 -8.92 -3.12 -5.61
N ASP A 259 -9.00 -2.24 -6.61
CA ASP A 259 -8.17 -2.32 -7.81
C ASP A 259 -6.72 -1.88 -7.55
N SER A 260 -6.53 -0.96 -6.62
CA SER A 260 -5.22 -0.35 -6.35
C SER A 260 -4.39 -1.13 -5.34
N ASP A 261 -3.29 -1.72 -5.79
CA ASP A 261 -2.29 -2.38 -4.94
C ASP A 261 -1.72 -1.47 -3.84
N HIS A 262 -1.62 -0.18 -4.12
CA HIS A 262 -1.18 0.80 -3.13
C HIS A 262 -2.13 0.84 -1.92
N TYR A 263 -3.44 0.92 -2.17
CA TYR A 263 -4.41 1.00 -1.09
C TYR A 263 -4.61 -0.35 -0.39
N LYS A 264 -4.59 -1.49 -1.11
CA LYS A 264 -4.51 -2.84 -0.50
C LYS A 264 -3.36 -2.91 0.51
N THR A 265 -2.15 -2.53 0.05
CA THR A 265 -0.93 -2.51 0.87
C THR A 265 -1.07 -1.62 2.10
N THR A 266 -1.72 -0.45 2.00
CA THR A 266 -1.91 0.44 3.16
C THR A 266 -2.84 -0.19 4.20
N VAL A 267 -3.90 -0.89 3.80
CA VAL A 267 -4.81 -1.58 4.73
C VAL A 267 -4.12 -2.76 5.41
N PHE A 268 -3.43 -3.62 4.65
CA PHE A 268 -2.69 -4.76 5.21
C PHE A 268 -1.57 -4.30 6.17
N SER A 269 -0.88 -3.21 5.80
CA SER A 269 0.17 -2.63 6.63
C SER A 269 -0.35 -2.08 7.94
N GLU A 270 -1.54 -1.48 7.97
CA GLU A 270 -2.18 -0.98 9.19
C GLU A 270 -2.36 -2.10 10.22
N LEU A 271 -2.85 -3.27 9.77
CA LEU A 271 -3.02 -4.40 10.67
C LEU A 271 -1.68 -4.99 11.12
N LEU A 272 -0.69 -5.08 10.22
CA LEU A 272 0.66 -5.57 10.54
C LEU A 272 1.41 -4.67 11.55
N ASP A 273 1.04 -3.39 11.69
CA ASP A 273 1.63 -2.49 12.70
C ASP A 273 1.15 -2.76 14.13
N ARG A 274 0.08 -3.53 14.31
CA ARG A 274 -0.45 -3.84 15.64
C ARG A 274 0.48 -4.77 16.42
N ARG A 275 0.72 -4.50 17.70
CA ARG A 275 1.67 -5.26 18.53
C ARG A 275 1.25 -6.72 18.74
N GLU A 276 -0.03 -6.96 18.95
CA GLU A 276 -0.59 -8.29 19.23
C GLU A 276 -1.45 -8.74 18.05
N LEU A 277 -0.81 -9.36 17.06
CA LEU A 277 -1.47 -9.97 15.92
C LEU A 277 -1.28 -11.48 15.97
N GLN A 278 -2.39 -12.21 15.85
CA GLN A 278 -2.36 -13.66 15.82
C GLN A 278 -1.87 -14.18 14.46
N ASP A 279 -1.20 -15.34 14.46
CA ASP A 279 -0.65 -15.95 13.25
C ASP A 279 -1.69 -16.16 12.15
N GLU A 280 -2.95 -16.46 12.52
CA GLU A 280 -4.05 -16.61 11.56
C GLU A 280 -4.31 -15.33 10.74
N MET A 281 -4.13 -14.16 11.35
CA MET A 281 -4.25 -12.89 10.65
C MET A 281 -3.06 -12.64 9.73
N ILE A 282 -1.87 -13.01 10.17
CA ILE A 282 -0.66 -12.93 9.34
C ILE A 282 -0.79 -13.86 8.14
N ASP A 283 -1.22 -15.10 8.35
CA ASP A 283 -1.47 -16.07 7.29
C ASP A 283 -2.48 -15.55 6.25
N GLU A 284 -3.58 -14.92 6.71
CA GLU A 284 -4.57 -14.35 5.79
C GLU A 284 -4.01 -13.15 5.02
N ILE A 285 -3.28 -12.24 5.67
CA ILE A 285 -2.62 -11.12 4.98
C ILE A 285 -1.63 -11.63 3.94
N VAL A 286 -0.82 -12.63 4.28
CA VAL A 286 0.16 -13.24 3.37
C VAL A 286 -0.53 -13.88 2.17
N LYS A 287 -1.62 -14.59 2.41
CA LYS A 287 -2.44 -15.20 1.35
C LYS A 287 -3.01 -14.13 0.41
N LEU A 288 -3.64 -13.09 0.95
CA LEU A 288 -4.22 -11.99 0.19
C LEU A 288 -3.14 -11.13 -0.51
N SER A 289 -1.91 -11.11 0.01
CA SER A 289 -0.81 -10.41 -0.65
C SER A 289 -0.35 -11.08 -1.95
N ALA A 290 -0.70 -12.35 -2.17
CA ALA A 290 -0.43 -13.05 -3.43
C ALA A 290 -1.28 -12.55 -4.61
N ASP A 291 -2.39 -11.84 -4.31
CA ASP A 291 -3.27 -11.21 -5.30
C ASP A 291 -2.93 -9.73 -5.56
N ILE A 292 -1.78 -9.27 -5.03
CA ILE A 292 -1.20 -7.97 -5.36
C ILE A 292 -0.38 -8.12 -6.65
N ASP A 293 -0.82 -7.48 -7.73
CA ASP A 293 -0.16 -7.58 -9.05
C ASP A 293 1.25 -6.96 -9.05
N SER A 294 1.46 -5.93 -8.24
CA SER A 294 2.75 -5.26 -8.16
C SER A 294 3.70 -5.92 -7.17
N ASP A 295 4.78 -6.53 -7.66
CA ASP A 295 5.85 -7.11 -6.84
C ASP A 295 6.41 -6.13 -5.79
N HIS A 296 6.44 -4.84 -6.11
CA HIS A 296 6.86 -3.80 -5.17
C HIS A 296 5.94 -3.75 -3.94
N TYR A 297 4.63 -3.68 -4.16
CA TYR A 297 3.67 -3.59 -3.07
C TYR A 297 3.53 -4.91 -2.31
N ALA A 298 3.55 -6.05 -3.00
CA ALA A 298 3.61 -7.37 -2.36
C ALA A 298 4.83 -7.48 -1.43
N THR A 299 6.01 -7.08 -1.90
CA THR A 299 7.25 -7.07 -1.10
C THR A 299 7.14 -6.20 0.16
N ILE A 300 6.48 -5.05 0.10
CA ILE A 300 6.27 -4.20 1.27
C ILE A 300 5.48 -4.96 2.35
N VAL A 301 4.38 -5.61 1.96
CA VAL A 301 3.54 -6.39 2.89
C VAL A 301 4.32 -7.55 3.49
N LEU A 302 5.02 -8.34 2.66
CA LEU A 302 5.79 -9.51 3.08
C LEU A 302 6.94 -9.14 4.02
N LYS A 303 7.71 -8.10 3.72
CA LYS A 303 8.79 -7.62 4.61
C LYS A 303 8.24 -7.13 5.94
N LYS A 304 7.11 -6.44 5.92
CA LYS A 304 6.47 -5.96 7.15
C LYS A 304 5.93 -7.12 8.01
N ALA A 305 5.44 -8.19 7.39
CA ALA A 305 5.06 -9.41 8.10
C ALA A 305 6.29 -10.12 8.71
N LEU A 306 7.43 -10.13 8.01
CA LEU A 306 8.70 -10.67 8.50
C LEU A 306 9.26 -9.92 9.71
N ASP A 307 9.06 -8.62 9.80
CA ASP A 307 9.53 -7.79 10.91
C ASP A 307 8.76 -8.06 12.24
N ARG A 308 7.77 -8.95 12.22
CA ARG A 308 6.99 -9.31 13.41
C ARG A 308 7.84 -10.12 14.42
N PRO A 309 7.89 -9.71 15.70
CA PRO A 309 8.82 -10.27 16.67
C PRO A 309 8.51 -11.72 17.07
N ASN A 310 7.30 -12.21 16.87
CA ASN A 310 6.83 -13.53 17.30
C ASN A 310 6.22 -14.33 16.14
N LEU A 311 6.74 -14.17 14.94
CA LEU A 311 6.26 -14.92 13.78
C LEU A 311 6.48 -16.43 13.98
N SER A 312 5.42 -17.22 13.88
CA SER A 312 5.52 -18.67 13.99
C SER A 312 6.27 -19.31 12.82
N ASP A 313 6.76 -20.53 12.99
CA ASP A 313 7.42 -21.27 11.91
C ASP A 313 6.47 -21.47 10.73
N LYS A 314 5.20 -21.74 11.01
CA LYS A 314 4.18 -21.92 9.98
C LYS A 314 3.93 -20.64 9.18
N ALA A 315 3.75 -19.51 9.87
CA ALA A 315 3.57 -18.20 9.20
C ALA A 315 4.80 -17.83 8.36
N PHE A 316 6.00 -18.15 8.86
CA PHE A 316 7.23 -17.96 8.11
C PHE A 316 7.32 -18.84 6.84
N GLU A 317 6.88 -20.11 6.91
CA GLU A 317 6.79 -21.00 5.74
C GLU A 317 5.75 -20.51 4.72
N ASN A 318 4.61 -19.96 5.18
CA ASN A 318 3.59 -19.39 4.30
C ASN A 318 4.13 -18.14 3.57
N LEU A 319 4.92 -17.30 4.26
CA LEU A 319 5.64 -16.18 3.64
C LEU A 319 6.57 -16.65 2.51
N MET A 320 7.29 -17.76 2.70
CA MET A 320 8.12 -18.34 1.63
C MET A 320 7.32 -18.69 0.38
N THR A 321 6.13 -19.27 0.58
CA THR A 321 5.25 -19.61 -0.55
C THR A 321 4.81 -18.35 -1.30
N ALA A 322 4.50 -17.27 -0.58
CA ALA A 322 4.12 -16.00 -1.20
C ALA A 322 5.30 -15.35 -1.97
N VAL A 323 6.52 -15.41 -1.40
CA VAL A 323 7.74 -14.90 -2.09
C VAL A 323 8.02 -15.64 -3.39
N ALA A 324 7.71 -16.95 -3.45
CA ALA A 324 7.89 -17.73 -4.68
C ALA A 324 7.02 -17.23 -5.85
N ASN A 325 5.94 -16.49 -5.57
CA ASN A 325 5.05 -15.91 -6.58
C ASN A 325 5.54 -14.53 -7.09
N ILE A 326 6.55 -13.94 -6.48
CA ILE A 326 7.15 -12.68 -6.97
C ILE A 326 7.91 -12.97 -8.27
N ASP A 327 7.58 -12.26 -9.35
CA ASP A 327 8.23 -12.45 -10.65
C ASP A 327 9.54 -11.67 -10.77
N SER A 328 9.65 -10.52 -10.16
CA SER A 328 10.83 -9.66 -10.20
C SER A 328 11.99 -10.22 -9.38
N ASP A 329 13.11 -10.55 -10.03
CA ASP A 329 14.35 -10.98 -9.37
C ASP A 329 14.84 -10.00 -8.29
N HIS A 330 14.64 -8.70 -8.52
CA HIS A 330 15.01 -7.67 -7.54
C HIS A 330 14.21 -7.81 -6.25
N TYR A 331 12.87 -7.84 -6.34
CA TYR A 331 12.01 -7.92 -5.18
C TYR A 331 12.06 -9.29 -4.49
N THR A 332 12.23 -10.38 -5.26
CA THR A 332 12.52 -11.72 -4.73
C THR A 332 13.78 -11.69 -3.87
N THR A 333 14.88 -11.12 -4.40
CA THR A 333 16.15 -11.00 -3.68
C THR A 333 16.02 -10.17 -2.40
N GLU A 334 15.36 -9.01 -2.47
CA GLU A 334 15.12 -8.15 -1.31
C GLU A 334 14.36 -8.89 -0.19
N THR A 335 13.37 -9.71 -0.57
CA THR A 335 12.57 -10.45 0.39
C THR A 335 13.34 -11.64 0.98
N PHE A 336 14.08 -12.40 0.16
CA PHE A 336 14.94 -13.48 0.66
C PHE A 336 16.00 -12.97 1.64
N ARG A 337 16.64 -11.85 1.35
CA ARG A 337 17.59 -11.21 2.25
C ARG A 337 16.96 -10.79 3.57
N ALA A 338 15.74 -10.25 3.53
CA ALA A 338 14.99 -9.95 4.75
C ALA A 338 14.69 -11.23 5.56
N MET A 339 14.32 -12.33 4.90
CA MET A 339 14.06 -13.61 5.56
C MET A 339 15.32 -14.20 6.20
N LEU A 340 16.43 -14.23 5.47
CA LEU A 340 17.72 -14.74 5.99
C LEU A 340 18.26 -13.89 7.14
N GLY A 341 17.96 -12.58 7.15
CA GLY A 341 18.36 -11.67 8.23
C GLY A 341 17.43 -11.67 9.46
N ALA A 342 16.17 -12.15 9.32
CA ALA A 342 15.20 -12.08 10.40
C ALA A 342 15.43 -13.12 11.51
N ARG A 343 15.81 -14.34 11.14
CA ARG A 343 16.07 -15.45 12.07
C ARG A 343 16.80 -16.60 11.38
N GLU A 344 17.24 -17.58 12.17
CA GLU A 344 17.71 -18.87 11.64
C GLU A 344 16.60 -19.55 10.83
N VAL A 345 16.89 -19.93 9.60
CA VAL A 345 15.92 -20.46 8.64
C VAL A 345 15.94 -21.99 8.65
N SER A 346 14.76 -22.60 8.41
CA SER A 346 14.63 -24.05 8.29
C SER A 346 15.21 -24.56 6.95
N ASP A 347 15.52 -25.86 6.91
CA ASP A 347 15.99 -26.54 5.71
C ASP A 347 15.05 -26.33 4.51
N LYS A 348 13.75 -26.42 4.75
CA LYS A 348 12.72 -26.23 3.71
C LYS A 348 12.78 -24.83 3.09
N VAL A 349 13.05 -23.81 3.92
CA VAL A 349 13.22 -22.44 3.43
C VAL A 349 14.45 -22.32 2.52
N VAL A 350 15.58 -22.90 2.92
CA VAL A 350 16.81 -22.89 2.10
C VAL A 350 16.57 -23.63 0.78
N GLU A 351 15.94 -24.78 0.80
CA GLU A 351 15.60 -25.56 -0.40
C GLU A 351 14.72 -24.74 -1.35
N THR A 352 13.68 -24.07 -0.83
CA THR A 352 12.82 -23.22 -1.65
C THR A 352 13.57 -22.02 -2.24
N ILE A 353 14.50 -21.39 -1.49
CA ILE A 353 15.35 -20.32 -2.01
C ILE A 353 16.21 -20.83 -3.19
N ILE A 354 16.83 -22.01 -3.02
CA ILE A 354 17.67 -22.62 -4.07
C ILE A 354 16.82 -22.94 -5.32
N GLU A 355 15.66 -23.56 -5.14
CA GLU A 355 14.74 -23.84 -6.24
C GLU A 355 14.30 -22.57 -6.99
N LYS A 356 13.94 -21.51 -6.27
CA LYS A 356 13.53 -20.25 -6.89
C LYS A 356 14.65 -19.60 -7.69
N MET A 357 15.91 -19.70 -7.22
CA MET A 357 17.07 -19.16 -7.94
C MET A 357 17.24 -19.76 -9.34
N ASP A 358 16.83 -21.01 -9.55
CA ASP A 358 16.91 -21.64 -10.89
C ASP A 358 15.97 -20.99 -11.91
N TYR A 359 14.91 -20.32 -11.47
CA TYR A 359 13.94 -19.60 -12.31
C TYR A 359 14.24 -18.12 -12.48
N MET A 360 15.24 -17.58 -11.77
CA MET A 360 15.63 -16.18 -11.90
C MET A 360 16.40 -15.96 -13.20
N ASP A 361 16.14 -14.84 -13.89
CA ASP A 361 16.82 -14.51 -15.15
C ASP A 361 18.15 -13.79 -14.91
N SER A 362 18.29 -13.07 -13.82
CA SER A 362 19.42 -12.21 -13.52
C SER A 362 20.54 -12.92 -12.77
N ASP A 363 21.69 -13.11 -13.41
CA ASP A 363 22.91 -13.58 -12.77
C ASP A 363 23.36 -12.71 -11.58
N HIS A 364 23.07 -11.40 -11.65
CA HIS A 364 23.39 -10.49 -10.55
C HIS A 364 22.64 -10.87 -9.28
N TYR A 365 21.32 -10.98 -9.36
CA TYR A 365 20.49 -11.26 -8.20
C TYR A 365 20.71 -12.69 -7.66
N ARG A 366 20.88 -13.70 -8.55
CA ARG A 366 21.31 -15.03 -8.12
C ARG A 366 22.61 -14.96 -7.31
N THR A 367 23.60 -14.19 -7.80
CA THR A 367 24.89 -14.02 -7.13
C THR A 367 24.75 -13.42 -5.74
N VAL A 368 23.89 -12.42 -5.58
CA VAL A 368 23.60 -11.81 -4.28
C VAL A 368 23.06 -12.85 -3.29
N ILE A 369 22.05 -13.62 -3.68
CA ILE A 369 21.46 -14.65 -2.82
C ILE A 369 22.44 -15.76 -2.49
N ILE A 370 23.19 -16.27 -3.47
CA ILE A 370 24.20 -17.30 -3.26
C ILE A 370 25.26 -16.83 -2.26
N LYS A 371 25.71 -15.58 -2.35
CA LYS A 371 26.69 -15.02 -1.42
C LYS A 371 26.12 -14.93 -0.01
N ASP A 372 24.90 -14.47 0.15
CA ASP A 372 24.22 -14.41 1.46
C ASP A 372 24.05 -15.81 2.08
N LEU A 373 23.76 -16.83 1.27
CA LEU A 373 23.69 -18.23 1.72
C LEU A 373 25.06 -18.79 2.11
N PHE A 374 26.14 -18.42 1.40
CA PHE A 374 27.50 -18.83 1.76
C PHE A 374 28.03 -18.13 3.00
N ASP A 375 27.57 -16.94 3.33
CA ASP A 375 27.96 -16.24 4.56
C ASP A 375 27.43 -16.95 5.82
N ASP A 376 26.35 -17.76 5.71
CA ASP A 376 25.89 -18.65 6.76
C ASP A 376 26.62 -20.01 6.69
N ARG A 377 27.51 -20.26 7.66
CA ARG A 377 28.32 -21.50 7.69
C ARG A 377 27.48 -22.78 7.85
N GLY A 378 26.36 -22.72 8.53
CA GLY A 378 25.46 -23.86 8.69
C GLY A 378 24.82 -24.26 7.37
N ILE A 379 24.29 -23.28 6.64
CA ILE A 379 23.67 -23.46 5.33
C ILE A 379 24.71 -23.91 4.31
N SER A 380 25.85 -23.20 4.21
CA SER A 380 26.86 -23.49 3.20
C SER A 380 27.45 -24.89 3.32
N SER A 381 27.63 -25.42 4.53
CA SER A 381 28.15 -26.78 4.74
C SER A 381 27.17 -27.85 4.29
N LYS A 382 25.88 -27.66 4.53
CA LYS A 382 24.83 -28.64 4.21
C LYS A 382 24.44 -28.65 2.74
N TYR A 383 24.29 -27.47 2.16
CA TYR A 383 23.77 -27.27 0.79
C TYR A 383 24.85 -26.94 -0.21
N PHE A 384 26.12 -27.16 0.13
CA PHE A 384 27.26 -26.81 -0.72
C PHE A 384 27.13 -27.35 -2.16
N GLY A 385 26.74 -28.62 -2.29
CA GLY A 385 26.59 -29.25 -3.60
C GLY A 385 25.52 -28.59 -4.46
N ASP A 386 24.38 -28.24 -3.86
CA ASP A 386 23.26 -27.63 -4.56
C ASP A 386 23.58 -26.20 -4.94
N LEU A 387 24.17 -25.43 -4.02
CA LEU A 387 24.66 -24.06 -4.31
C LEU A 387 25.68 -24.04 -5.42
N LEU A 388 26.61 -25.02 -5.45
CA LEU A 388 27.59 -25.12 -6.52
C LEU A 388 26.96 -25.48 -7.87
N ASN A 389 25.92 -26.31 -7.90
CA ASN A 389 25.14 -26.59 -9.11
C ASN A 389 24.46 -25.33 -9.64
N THR A 390 23.91 -24.49 -8.74
CA THR A 390 23.31 -23.18 -9.14
C THR A 390 24.36 -22.27 -9.78
N VAL A 391 25.62 -22.30 -9.30
CA VAL A 391 26.73 -21.53 -9.88
C VAL A 391 27.04 -21.98 -11.32
N GLU A 392 26.83 -23.27 -11.65
CA GLU A 392 27.02 -23.78 -13.02
C GLU A 392 26.06 -23.09 -14.00
N ASN A 393 24.87 -22.69 -13.56
CA ASN A 393 23.84 -22.02 -14.37
C ASN A 393 24.08 -20.51 -14.55
N ILE A 394 25.08 -19.92 -13.89
CA ILE A 394 25.42 -18.49 -14.07
C ILE A 394 26.17 -18.31 -15.38
N GLY A 395 25.60 -17.53 -16.31
CA GLY A 395 26.20 -17.28 -17.63
C GLY A 395 27.35 -16.28 -17.60
N SER A 396 27.36 -15.36 -16.64
CA SER A 396 28.36 -14.31 -16.54
C SER A 396 29.64 -14.77 -15.82
N ASP A 397 30.78 -14.73 -16.53
CA ASP A 397 32.11 -15.01 -15.95
C ASP A 397 32.46 -14.10 -14.78
N HIS A 398 32.00 -12.85 -14.82
CA HIS A 398 32.20 -11.91 -13.71
C HIS A 398 31.54 -12.39 -12.42
N TYR A 399 30.25 -12.67 -12.48
CA TYR A 399 29.49 -13.14 -11.32
C TYR A 399 29.92 -14.53 -10.85
N SER A 400 30.17 -15.45 -11.79
CA SER A 400 30.79 -16.76 -11.45
C SER A 400 32.09 -16.60 -10.70
N THR A 401 32.96 -15.65 -11.13
CA THR A 401 34.25 -15.38 -10.46
C THR A 401 34.05 -14.84 -9.05
N GLU A 402 33.07 -13.95 -8.82
CA GLU A 402 32.78 -13.46 -7.47
C GLU A 402 32.44 -14.59 -6.52
N ILE A 403 31.51 -15.46 -6.91
CA ILE A 403 31.04 -16.58 -6.08
C ILE A 403 32.15 -17.60 -5.85
N LEU A 404 32.84 -18.04 -6.92
CA LEU A 404 33.93 -19.02 -6.80
C LEU A 404 35.08 -18.48 -5.94
N THR A 405 35.32 -17.16 -5.99
CA THR A 405 36.32 -16.51 -5.10
C THR A 405 35.91 -16.61 -3.63
N GLN A 406 34.64 -16.42 -3.31
CA GLN A 406 34.12 -16.57 -1.95
C GLN A 406 34.18 -18.03 -1.47
N ILE A 407 33.73 -18.96 -2.30
CA ILE A 407 33.79 -20.40 -2.02
C ILE A 407 35.23 -20.82 -1.67
N LEU A 408 36.19 -20.48 -2.50
CA LEU A 408 37.59 -20.82 -2.31
C LEU A 408 38.26 -20.14 -1.09
N LYS A 409 37.64 -19.11 -0.55
CA LYS A 409 38.11 -18.43 0.66
C LYS A 409 37.54 -19.03 1.93
N GLU A 410 36.32 -19.47 1.91
CA GLU A 410 35.52 -19.74 3.12
C GLU A 410 35.20 -21.22 3.32
N GLN A 411 35.40 -22.07 2.27
CA GLN A 411 35.07 -23.49 2.32
C GLN A 411 36.30 -24.37 2.19
N ASP A 412 36.37 -25.41 3.01
CA ASP A 412 37.33 -26.51 2.87
C ASP A 412 36.78 -27.50 1.83
N LEU A 413 37.19 -27.33 0.58
CA LEU A 413 36.73 -28.19 -0.54
C LEU A 413 37.46 -29.53 -0.52
N ASP A 414 36.66 -30.60 -0.70
CA ASP A 414 37.20 -31.89 -1.10
C ASP A 414 37.58 -31.91 -2.59
N ASP A 415 38.19 -33.01 -3.06
CA ASP A 415 38.60 -33.10 -4.48
C ASP A 415 37.42 -32.98 -5.45
N ALA A 416 36.24 -33.47 -5.11
CA ALA A 416 35.04 -33.36 -5.93
C ALA A 416 34.54 -31.91 -6.02
N GLY A 417 34.59 -31.13 -4.93
CA GLY A 417 34.26 -29.73 -4.92
C GLY A 417 35.26 -28.89 -5.76
N TYR A 418 36.59 -29.23 -5.67
CA TYR A 418 37.58 -28.62 -6.53
C TYR A 418 37.36 -28.90 -8.01
N ASP A 419 37.05 -30.17 -8.38
CA ASP A 419 36.79 -30.53 -9.77
C ASP A 419 35.59 -29.74 -10.33
N LYS A 420 34.48 -29.59 -9.60
CA LYS A 420 33.33 -28.76 -10.03
C LYS A 420 33.70 -27.29 -10.24
N VAL A 421 34.50 -26.72 -9.32
CA VAL A 421 34.98 -25.34 -9.47
C VAL A 421 35.85 -25.22 -10.75
N LEU A 422 36.74 -26.16 -11.00
CA LEU A 422 37.63 -26.15 -12.16
C LEU A 422 36.89 -26.40 -13.46
N ASP A 423 35.86 -27.26 -13.47
CA ASP A 423 35.00 -27.48 -14.62
C ASP A 423 34.22 -26.19 -15.01
N LYS A 424 33.68 -25.48 -14.03
CA LYS A 424 33.08 -24.16 -14.28
C LYS A 424 34.07 -23.17 -14.84
N VAL A 425 35.32 -23.12 -14.29
CA VAL A 425 36.40 -22.25 -14.79
C VAL A 425 36.78 -22.63 -16.22
N ALA A 426 36.87 -23.90 -16.55
CA ALA A 426 37.20 -24.35 -17.91
C ALA A 426 36.14 -23.85 -18.95
N GLY A 427 34.85 -23.81 -18.55
CA GLY A 427 33.74 -23.34 -19.37
C GLY A 427 33.62 -21.81 -19.52
N MET A 428 34.33 -21.00 -18.75
CA MET A 428 34.33 -19.55 -18.88
C MET A 428 34.84 -19.10 -20.25
N ASP A 429 34.32 -17.99 -20.77
CA ASP A 429 34.79 -17.41 -22.04
C ASP A 429 36.03 -16.53 -21.86
N SER A 430 36.13 -15.84 -20.71
CA SER A 430 37.17 -14.86 -20.45
C SER A 430 38.42 -15.47 -19.78
N ASP A 431 39.53 -15.48 -20.50
CA ASP A 431 40.85 -15.89 -19.95
C ASP A 431 41.26 -15.09 -18.70
N HIS A 432 40.82 -13.85 -18.59
CA HIS A 432 41.12 -13.03 -17.41
C HIS A 432 40.48 -13.62 -16.14
N TYR A 433 39.20 -13.99 -16.22
CA TYR A 433 38.49 -14.57 -15.09
C TYR A 433 38.96 -16.00 -14.79
N LYS A 434 39.24 -16.83 -15.81
CA LYS A 434 39.89 -18.14 -15.63
C LYS A 434 41.17 -18.01 -14.78
N VAL A 435 42.07 -17.10 -15.16
CA VAL A 435 43.35 -16.89 -14.47
C VAL A 435 43.17 -16.40 -13.05
N THR A 436 42.18 -15.55 -12.82
CA THR A 436 41.87 -15.03 -11.48
C THR A 436 41.58 -16.16 -10.51
N ILE A 437 40.73 -17.11 -10.91
CA ILE A 437 40.37 -18.27 -10.07
C ILE A 437 41.50 -19.26 -9.97
N LEU A 438 42.17 -19.63 -11.08
CA LEU A 438 43.28 -20.61 -11.07
C LEU A 438 44.45 -20.16 -10.19
N LYS A 439 44.82 -18.89 -10.21
CA LYS A 439 45.82 -18.33 -9.29
C LYS A 439 45.39 -18.43 -7.82
N ARG A 440 44.09 -18.25 -7.55
CA ARG A 440 43.60 -18.37 -6.19
C ARG A 440 43.65 -19.82 -5.68
N VAL A 441 43.24 -20.78 -6.54
CA VAL A 441 43.32 -22.21 -6.22
C VAL A 441 44.81 -22.61 -5.95
N LEU A 442 45.75 -22.16 -6.80
CA LEU A 442 47.16 -22.40 -6.58
C LEU A 442 47.70 -21.87 -5.26
N ASN A 443 47.24 -20.67 -4.84
CA ASN A 443 47.63 -20.08 -3.54
C ASN A 443 47.09 -20.87 -2.33
N GLY A 444 46.10 -21.73 -2.49
CA GLY A 444 45.53 -22.63 -1.49
C GLY A 444 46.39 -23.90 -1.25
N SER A 445 47.55 -24.04 -1.88
CA SER A 445 48.43 -25.21 -1.75
C SER A 445 47.74 -26.53 -2.15
N PRO A 446 47.28 -26.65 -3.41
CA PRO A 446 46.58 -27.83 -3.90
C PRO A 446 47.39 -29.10 -3.77
N ASN A 447 46.72 -30.25 -3.55
CA ASN A 447 47.34 -31.55 -3.61
C ASN A 447 47.69 -31.95 -5.07
N ASN A 448 48.33 -33.11 -5.27
CA ASN A 448 48.75 -33.54 -6.60
C ASN A 448 47.58 -33.75 -7.59
N ALA A 449 46.44 -34.27 -7.13
CA ALA A 449 45.26 -34.46 -7.99
C ALA A 449 44.67 -33.12 -8.40
N GLN A 450 44.54 -32.18 -7.45
CA GLN A 450 44.06 -30.82 -7.69
C GLN A 450 45.03 -30.05 -8.60
N LEU A 451 46.36 -30.17 -8.41
CA LEU A 451 47.34 -29.54 -9.26
C LEU A 451 47.24 -30.04 -10.72
N LEU A 452 47.06 -31.37 -10.91
CA LEU A 452 46.83 -31.93 -12.25
C LEU A 452 45.57 -31.36 -12.91
N SER A 453 44.46 -31.26 -12.20
CA SER A 453 43.18 -30.64 -12.69
C SER A 453 43.38 -29.16 -13.03
N ILE A 454 44.10 -28.39 -12.20
CA ILE A 454 44.46 -26.99 -12.49
C ILE A 454 45.27 -26.85 -13.79
N LEU A 455 46.25 -27.72 -14.02
CA LEU A 455 47.06 -27.67 -15.23
C LEU A 455 46.21 -28.01 -16.48
N LYS A 456 45.34 -29.01 -16.40
CA LYS A 456 44.40 -29.34 -17.47
C LYS A 456 43.52 -28.16 -17.82
N THR A 457 42.93 -27.53 -16.79
CA THR A 457 42.08 -26.31 -16.92
C THR A 457 42.88 -25.14 -17.52
N ALA A 458 44.16 -24.95 -17.13
CA ALA A 458 45.04 -23.95 -17.72
C ALA A 458 45.25 -24.16 -19.23
N GLY A 459 45.17 -25.43 -19.71
CA GLY A 459 45.20 -25.76 -21.13
C GLY A 459 44.09 -25.10 -21.95
N SER A 460 42.92 -24.84 -21.34
CA SER A 460 41.75 -24.18 -22.01
C SER A 460 41.95 -22.68 -22.21
N ILE A 461 42.97 -22.03 -21.58
CA ILE A 461 43.25 -20.60 -21.72
C ILE A 461 43.76 -20.34 -23.16
N GLY A 462 43.13 -19.41 -23.87
CA GLY A 462 43.54 -19.05 -25.25
C GLY A 462 44.75 -18.08 -25.28
N SER A 463 44.86 -17.17 -24.32
CA SER A 463 45.90 -16.17 -24.27
C SER A 463 47.23 -16.73 -23.75
N ASP A 464 48.27 -16.65 -24.53
CA ASP A 464 49.65 -17.02 -24.12
C ASP A 464 50.14 -16.30 -22.86
N TYR A 465 49.80 -15.04 -22.75
CA TYR A 465 50.08 -14.25 -21.55
C TYR A 465 49.46 -14.85 -20.30
N TYR A 466 48.12 -15.01 -20.33
CA TYR A 466 47.38 -15.52 -19.18
C TYR A 466 47.74 -16.97 -18.84
N LYS A 467 47.89 -17.82 -19.86
CA LYS A 467 48.39 -19.19 -19.69
C LYS A 467 49.73 -19.24 -18.99
N SER A 468 50.71 -18.41 -19.45
CA SER A 468 52.06 -18.32 -18.82
C SER A 468 52.00 -17.86 -17.37
N GLU A 469 51.05 -16.99 -17.00
CA GLU A 469 50.88 -16.51 -15.64
C GLU A 469 50.39 -17.61 -14.68
N VAL A 470 49.48 -18.52 -15.13
CA VAL A 470 49.07 -19.67 -14.32
C VAL A 470 50.18 -20.68 -14.18
N LEU A 471 50.86 -21.07 -15.29
CA LEU A 471 51.96 -22.02 -15.26
C LEU A 471 53.13 -21.52 -14.40
N LYS A 472 53.44 -20.24 -14.45
CA LYS A 472 54.46 -19.64 -13.57
C LYS A 472 54.09 -19.74 -12.10
N GLY A 473 52.78 -19.55 -11.77
CA GLY A 473 52.29 -19.75 -10.39
C GLY A 473 52.38 -21.20 -9.90
N ALA A 474 52.37 -22.18 -10.80
CA ALA A 474 52.46 -23.60 -10.48
C ALA A 474 53.93 -24.13 -10.43
N CYS A 475 54.91 -23.32 -10.87
CA CYS A 475 56.33 -23.73 -11.03
C CYS A 475 56.89 -24.52 -9.85
N ASP A 476 56.89 -23.93 -8.66
CA ASP A 476 57.50 -24.52 -7.46
C ASP A 476 56.85 -25.85 -7.06
N MET A 477 55.54 -25.96 -7.26
CA MET A 477 54.78 -27.17 -6.95
C MET A 477 55.05 -28.30 -7.95
N VAL A 478 55.28 -27.97 -9.22
CA VAL A 478 55.57 -28.95 -10.28
C VAL A 478 56.96 -29.56 -10.11
N GLY A 479 57.95 -28.80 -9.64
CA GLY A 479 59.31 -29.28 -9.42
C GLY A 479 59.39 -30.50 -8.51
N ASP A 480 58.60 -30.50 -7.44
CA ASP A 480 58.57 -31.57 -6.43
C ASP A 480 57.46 -32.61 -6.65
N SER A 481 56.71 -32.56 -7.79
CA SER A 481 55.56 -33.38 -8.09
C SER A 481 55.91 -34.67 -8.87
N THR A 482 54.83 -35.46 -9.22
CA THR A 482 54.93 -36.70 -9.99
C THR A 482 55.31 -36.42 -11.45
N ASP A 483 55.82 -37.46 -12.15
CA ASP A 483 56.14 -37.37 -13.57
C ASP A 483 54.85 -37.08 -14.44
N GLU A 484 53.72 -37.50 -14.01
CA GLU A 484 52.43 -37.22 -14.64
C GLU A 484 52.16 -35.71 -14.68
N ILE A 485 52.29 -35.04 -13.53
CA ILE A 485 52.11 -33.57 -13.38
C ILE A 485 53.13 -32.81 -14.22
N LYS A 486 54.42 -33.26 -14.17
CA LYS A 486 55.50 -32.66 -14.98
C LYS A 486 55.20 -32.78 -16.48
N ASN A 487 54.69 -33.92 -16.91
CA ASN A 487 54.31 -34.15 -18.31
C ASN A 487 53.13 -33.29 -18.74
N GLU A 488 52.10 -33.16 -17.90
CA GLU A 488 50.95 -32.27 -18.16
C GLU A 488 51.38 -30.81 -18.24
N PHE A 489 52.22 -30.34 -17.29
CA PHE A 489 52.79 -28.99 -17.35
C PHE A 489 53.54 -28.75 -18.68
N ARG A 490 54.40 -29.69 -19.11
CA ARG A 490 55.10 -29.58 -20.40
C ARG A 490 54.16 -29.58 -21.59
N SER A 491 53.08 -30.38 -21.51
CA SER A 491 52.05 -30.44 -22.55
C SER A 491 51.35 -29.09 -22.71
N VAL A 492 50.91 -28.50 -21.60
CA VAL A 492 50.23 -27.20 -21.59
C VAL A 492 51.18 -26.08 -21.99
N ALA A 493 52.45 -26.08 -21.49
CA ALA A 493 53.44 -25.08 -21.85
C ALA A 493 53.73 -25.07 -23.37
N LYS A 494 53.82 -26.25 -24.04
CA LYS A 494 54.02 -26.34 -25.47
C LYS A 494 52.91 -25.73 -26.32
N THR A 495 51.71 -25.46 -25.77
CA THR A 495 50.62 -24.77 -26.46
C THR A 495 50.83 -23.26 -26.51
N ILE A 496 51.80 -22.70 -25.75
CA ILE A 496 52.18 -21.28 -25.81
C ILE A 496 52.95 -21.02 -27.10
N ARG A 497 52.40 -20.14 -27.96
CA ARG A 497 52.97 -19.82 -29.27
C ARG A 497 54.04 -18.72 -29.21
N SER A 498 53.98 -17.85 -28.19
CA SER A 498 54.91 -16.75 -28.00
C SER A 498 56.21 -17.22 -27.35
N ASP A 499 57.36 -17.09 -28.04
CA ASP A 499 58.68 -17.43 -27.52
C ASP A 499 58.95 -16.69 -26.17
N THR A 500 58.50 -15.46 -26.05
CA THR A 500 58.66 -14.66 -24.83
C THR A 500 57.97 -15.28 -23.64
N TYR A 501 56.74 -15.70 -23.81
CA TYR A 501 55.94 -16.29 -22.72
C TYR A 501 56.32 -17.73 -22.46
N TYR A 502 56.61 -18.51 -23.51
CA TYR A 502 57.18 -19.86 -23.39
C TYR A 502 58.48 -19.87 -22.59
N GLY A 503 59.43 -18.98 -22.92
CA GLY A 503 60.71 -18.88 -22.23
C GLY A 503 60.60 -18.50 -20.74
N ARG A 504 59.51 -17.89 -20.31
CA ARG A 504 59.26 -17.61 -18.88
C ARG A 504 58.87 -18.89 -18.11
N VAL A 505 58.24 -19.83 -18.77
CA VAL A 505 57.70 -21.06 -18.19
C VAL A 505 58.69 -22.23 -18.33
N ALA A 506 59.48 -22.26 -19.41
CA ALA A 506 60.46 -23.33 -19.67
C ALA A 506 61.48 -23.45 -18.54
N ARG A 507 61.81 -22.39 -17.86
CA ARG A 507 62.75 -22.38 -16.71
C ARG A 507 62.24 -23.12 -15.48
N CYS A 508 60.94 -23.46 -15.45
CA CYS A 508 60.32 -24.18 -14.32
C CYS A 508 60.55 -25.70 -14.39
N ILE A 509 61.03 -26.22 -15.53
CA ILE A 509 61.10 -27.66 -15.82
C ILE A 509 62.48 -28.09 -16.33
N ASP A 510 63.41 -27.15 -16.44
CA ASP A 510 64.87 -27.43 -16.60
C ASP A 510 65.55 -27.58 -15.22
#